data_bf2f62f9b85fa4f3e107f0bdb86bb3c2
#
_entry.id   bf2f62f9b85fa4f3e107f0bdb86bb3c2
#
_cell.length_a   1.000
_cell.length_b   1.000
_cell.length_c   1.000
_cell.angle_alpha   90.00
_cell.angle_beta   90.00
_cell.angle_gamma   90.00
#
_symmetry.space_group_name_H-M   'P 1'
#
loop_
_entity.id
_entity.type
_entity.pdbx_description
1 polymer ?
#
loop_
_entity_poly.entity_id
_entity_poly.type
_entity_poly.pdbx_seq_one_letter_code
_entity_poly.pdbx_strand_id
1 'polypeptide(L)'
;LCDRRQRQMCIRDRDGDVVWMDMAPPRWLGELTRVEWEPLYRAFGLTGADRPRDLTPQIVSTGLADIMMPVRDRETLLRARQNETLVAELSRRQKVTGVHMFCLGDDTCTAWCSNFAPLYDIPEECATGTSNGALTYYLYRCGLVQPDRENVFLQGEHMRRPSEIRSRLTVQNGNAAVRVGGRACLLYT
;
A
#
# COMPACT_ATOMS: atom_id res chain seq x y z
N LEU A 1 -1.35 0.53 -34.70
CA LEU A 1 -2.13 -0.58 -34.13
C LEU A 1 -1.74 -0.75 -32.68
N CYS A 2 -2.49 -0.11 -31.80
CA CYS A 2 -2.34 -0.33 -30.36
C CYS A 2 -2.82 -1.76 -30.05
N ASP A 3 -1.93 -2.59 -29.57
CA ASP A 3 -2.16 -4.03 -29.37
C ASP A 3 -3.39 -4.24 -28.47
N ARG A 4 -4.40 -4.93 -28.99
CA ARG A 4 -5.62 -5.31 -28.26
C ARG A 4 -5.33 -6.09 -26.97
N ARG A 5 -4.14 -6.71 -26.85
CA ARG A 5 -3.71 -7.46 -25.66
C ARG A 5 -3.42 -6.54 -24.46
N GLN A 6 -2.93 -5.32 -24.67
CA GLN A 6 -2.74 -4.37 -23.59
C GLN A 6 -4.06 -3.79 -23.05
N ARG A 7 -5.10 -3.69 -23.87
CA ARG A 7 -6.42 -3.25 -23.41
C ARG A 7 -7.17 -4.31 -22.57
N GLN A 8 -6.85 -5.58 -22.73
CA GLN A 8 -7.47 -6.68 -21.95
C GLN A 8 -6.89 -6.86 -20.55
N MET A 9 -5.74 -6.26 -20.22
CA MET A 9 -5.16 -6.36 -18.88
C MET A 9 -5.74 -5.38 -17.86
N CYS A 10 -6.48 -4.35 -18.28
CA CYS A 10 -6.84 -3.24 -17.41
C CYS A 10 -8.27 -3.22 -16.85
N ILE A 11 -9.22 -3.99 -17.39
CA ILE A 11 -10.61 -3.98 -16.89
C ILE A 11 -11.14 -5.40 -17.00
N ARG A 12 -11.07 -6.16 -15.92
CA ARG A 12 -11.59 -7.54 -15.96
C ARG A 12 -13.00 -7.66 -15.41
N ASP A 13 -13.35 -6.94 -14.37
CA ASP A 13 -14.69 -7.03 -13.79
C ASP A 13 -15.16 -5.67 -13.27
N ARG A 14 -16.38 -5.32 -13.60
CA ARG A 14 -17.08 -4.18 -13.04
C ARG A 14 -18.21 -4.69 -12.14
N ASP A 15 -18.11 -4.36 -10.87
CA ASP A 15 -19.15 -4.66 -9.88
C ASP A 15 -19.76 -3.31 -9.45
N GLY A 16 -20.93 -2.97 -10.04
CA GLY A 16 -21.53 -1.65 -9.88
C GLY A 16 -20.61 -0.53 -10.41
N ASP A 17 -20.24 0.40 -9.53
CA ASP A 17 -19.36 1.54 -9.84
C ASP A 17 -17.88 1.24 -9.60
N VAL A 18 -17.55 0.06 -9.09
CA VAL A 18 -16.16 -0.33 -8.79
C VAL A 18 -15.57 -1.13 -9.96
N VAL A 19 -14.42 -0.69 -10.40
CA VAL A 19 -13.59 -1.42 -11.37
C VAL A 19 -12.54 -2.21 -10.59
N TRP A 20 -12.51 -3.52 -10.80
CA TRP A 20 -11.57 -4.43 -10.13
C TRP A 20 -10.44 -4.86 -11.06
N MET A 21 -9.24 -4.97 -10.49
CA MET A 21 -8.03 -5.41 -11.16
C MET A 21 -7.35 -6.52 -10.35
N ASP A 22 -7.00 -7.62 -11.01
CA ASP A 22 -6.21 -8.67 -10.38
C ASP A 22 -4.75 -8.23 -10.25
N MET A 23 -4.18 -8.45 -9.06
CA MET A 23 -2.78 -8.18 -8.80
C MET A 23 -1.91 -9.38 -9.16
N ALA A 24 -0.62 -9.16 -9.36
CA ALA A 24 0.33 -10.25 -9.40
C ALA A 24 0.29 -11.04 -8.07
N PRO A 25 0.61 -12.33 -8.07
CA PRO A 25 0.62 -13.14 -6.85
C PRO A 25 1.40 -12.44 -5.73
N PRO A 26 0.80 -12.28 -4.55
CA PRO A 26 1.44 -11.55 -3.46
C PRO A 26 2.66 -12.33 -2.94
N ARG A 27 3.72 -11.61 -2.61
CA ARG A 27 4.95 -12.18 -2.09
C ARG A 27 5.42 -11.38 -0.88
N TRP A 28 5.69 -12.08 0.19
CA TRP A 28 6.44 -11.54 1.31
C TRP A 28 7.95 -11.69 1.01
N LEU A 29 8.69 -10.61 1.12
CA LEU A 29 10.10 -10.55 0.74
C LEU A 29 11.03 -10.38 1.95
N GLY A 30 10.47 -10.16 3.13
CA GLY A 30 11.20 -10.07 4.38
C GLY A 30 10.65 -9.04 5.34
N GLU A 31 11.16 -9.08 6.56
CA GLU A 31 10.90 -8.13 7.63
C GLU A 31 12.15 -7.29 7.86
N LEU A 32 11.99 -5.99 8.07
CA LEU A 32 13.11 -5.11 8.38
C LEU A 32 13.52 -5.30 9.85
N THR A 33 14.82 -5.48 10.04
CA THR A 33 15.43 -5.49 11.37
C THR A 33 15.40 -4.09 11.99
N ARG A 34 15.65 -4.01 13.30
CA ARG A 34 15.69 -2.72 14.01
C ARG A 34 16.68 -1.73 13.38
N VAL A 35 17.84 -2.20 12.98
CA VAL A 35 18.89 -1.38 12.34
C VAL A 35 18.42 -0.80 11.00
N GLU A 36 17.50 -1.47 10.32
CA GLU A 36 16.97 -1.05 9.03
C GLU A 36 15.75 -0.13 9.18
N TRP A 37 14.82 -0.44 10.08
CA TRP A 37 13.61 0.37 10.19
C TRP A 37 13.80 1.66 11.04
N GLU A 38 14.72 1.73 12.00
CA GLU A 38 14.97 2.98 12.73
C GLU A 38 15.36 4.16 11.81
N PRO A 39 16.28 4.01 10.85
CA PRO A 39 16.54 5.05 9.85
C PRO A 39 15.32 5.39 8.99
N LEU A 40 14.47 4.40 8.69
CA LEU A 40 13.24 4.60 7.93
C LEU A 40 12.28 5.55 8.66
N TYR A 41 11.99 5.31 9.96
CA TYR A 41 11.14 6.22 10.74
C TYR A 41 11.75 7.63 10.83
N ARG A 42 13.05 7.74 11.05
CA ARG A 42 13.74 9.03 11.05
C ARG A 42 13.64 9.78 9.73
N ALA A 43 13.64 9.08 8.59
CA ALA A 43 13.46 9.69 7.29
C ALA A 43 12.08 10.36 7.10
N PHE A 44 11.13 10.03 7.97
CA PHE A 44 9.80 10.68 8.03
C PHE A 44 9.63 11.61 9.24
N GLY A 45 10.71 11.94 9.95
CA GLY A 45 10.64 12.75 11.18
C GLY A 45 9.97 12.04 12.36
N LEU A 46 9.93 10.72 12.30
CA LEU A 46 9.34 9.84 13.31
C LEU A 46 10.43 9.09 14.11
N THR A 47 10.00 8.38 15.14
CA THR A 47 10.85 7.56 15.99
C THR A 47 10.30 6.14 16.11
N GLY A 48 11.06 5.23 16.70
CA GLY A 48 10.58 3.89 16.99
C GLY A 48 9.37 3.84 17.94
N ALA A 49 9.13 4.89 18.73
CA ALA A 49 7.94 5.01 19.59
C ALA A 49 6.65 5.24 18.78
N ASP A 50 6.78 5.67 17.54
CA ASP A 50 5.66 5.93 16.62
C ASP A 50 5.20 4.67 15.88
N ARG A 51 5.91 3.56 16.06
CA ARG A 51 5.55 2.23 15.56
C ARG A 51 4.56 1.56 16.52
N PRO A 52 3.53 0.84 16.02
CA PRO A 52 2.74 -0.07 16.85
C PRO A 52 3.64 -1.16 17.44
N ARG A 53 3.33 -1.64 18.65
CA ARG A 53 4.16 -2.67 19.31
C ARG A 53 4.18 -3.99 18.55
N ASP A 54 3.03 -4.37 18.00
CA ASP A 54 2.77 -5.70 17.42
C ASP A 54 2.94 -5.76 15.90
N LEU A 55 3.33 -4.65 15.26
CA LEU A 55 3.55 -4.59 13.82
C LEU A 55 4.95 -4.08 13.51
N THR A 56 5.62 -4.71 12.56
CA THR A 56 6.97 -4.35 12.10
C THR A 56 6.95 -4.02 10.61
N PRO A 57 7.83 -3.14 10.13
CA PRO A 57 7.97 -2.89 8.70
C PRO A 57 8.41 -4.16 7.96
N GLN A 58 7.72 -4.48 6.86
CA GLN A 58 8.00 -5.62 6.01
C GLN A 58 8.00 -5.22 4.55
N ILE A 59 8.74 -5.96 3.73
CA ILE A 59 8.74 -5.79 2.29
C ILE A 59 7.76 -6.78 1.69
N VAL A 60 6.77 -6.25 0.97
CA VAL A 60 5.71 -7.04 0.32
C VAL A 60 5.51 -6.56 -1.11
N SER A 61 5.18 -7.48 -2.01
CA SER A 61 4.96 -7.19 -3.43
C SER A 61 3.67 -7.84 -3.93
N THR A 62 2.92 -7.10 -4.74
CA THR A 62 1.85 -7.61 -5.61
C THR A 62 2.06 -7.19 -7.07
N GLY A 63 3.34 -7.12 -7.46
CA GLY A 63 3.85 -6.65 -8.74
C GLY A 63 5.04 -5.75 -8.54
N LEU A 64 4.89 -4.68 -7.77
CA LEU A 64 5.97 -3.83 -7.28
C LEU A 64 6.20 -4.11 -5.80
N ALA A 65 7.45 -4.07 -5.37
CA ALA A 65 7.82 -4.28 -3.97
C ALA A 65 7.84 -2.94 -3.24
N ASP A 66 7.14 -2.85 -2.10
CA ASP A 66 7.15 -1.69 -1.22
C ASP A 66 7.45 -2.10 0.23
N ILE A 67 7.95 -1.16 1.01
CA ILE A 67 8.03 -1.30 2.46
C ILE A 67 6.66 -0.94 3.05
N MET A 68 5.97 -1.92 3.63
CA MET A 68 4.80 -1.68 4.47
C MET A 68 5.27 -1.12 5.81
N MET A 69 5.03 0.16 6.05
CA MET A 69 5.51 0.88 7.24
C MET A 69 4.34 1.21 8.18
N PRO A 70 4.09 0.40 9.23
CA PRO A 70 3.04 0.69 10.19
C PRO A 70 3.39 1.88 11.08
N VAL A 71 2.43 2.77 11.31
CA VAL A 71 2.52 3.82 12.33
C VAL A 71 1.39 3.67 13.34
N ARG A 72 1.58 4.22 14.54
CA ARG A 72 0.72 3.96 15.69
C ARG A 72 -0.72 4.39 15.49
N ASP A 73 -0.94 5.54 14.87
CA ASP A 73 -2.25 6.15 14.73
C ASP A 73 -2.30 7.16 13.56
N ARG A 74 -3.50 7.63 13.24
CA ARG A 74 -3.73 8.60 12.15
C ARG A 74 -3.06 9.94 12.39
N GLU A 75 -2.94 10.40 13.64
CA GLU A 75 -2.22 11.63 13.96
C GLU A 75 -0.75 11.50 13.59
N THR A 76 -0.14 10.36 13.93
CA THR A 76 1.25 10.03 13.55
C THR A 76 1.40 9.98 12.03
N LEU A 77 0.46 9.36 11.31
CA LEU A 77 0.44 9.33 9.85
C LEU A 77 0.44 10.75 9.27
N LEU A 78 -0.47 11.60 9.75
CA LEU A 78 -0.66 12.97 9.24
C LEU A 78 0.49 13.94 9.59
N ARG A 79 1.22 13.71 10.68
CA ARG A 79 2.37 14.54 11.05
C ARG A 79 3.68 14.11 10.42
N ALA A 80 3.73 12.93 9.82
CA ALA A 80 4.92 12.45 9.13
C ALA A 80 5.36 13.43 8.04
N ARG A 81 6.65 13.67 7.93
CA ARG A 81 7.24 14.53 6.88
C ARG A 81 8.45 13.81 6.31
N GLN A 82 8.35 13.42 5.04
CA GLN A 82 9.43 12.71 4.40
C GLN A 82 10.63 13.61 4.13
N ASN A 83 11.81 13.06 4.30
CA ASN A 83 13.02 13.52 3.64
C ASN A 83 13.19 12.68 2.36
N GLU A 84 12.84 13.26 1.21
CA GLU A 84 12.79 12.55 -0.08
C GLU A 84 14.13 11.89 -0.43
N THR A 85 15.25 12.57 -0.18
CA THR A 85 16.59 12.04 -0.43
C THR A 85 16.85 10.78 0.38
N LEU A 86 16.56 10.80 1.69
CA LEU A 86 16.76 9.64 2.55
C LEU A 86 15.81 8.49 2.21
N VAL A 87 14.54 8.79 1.89
CA VAL A 87 13.56 7.77 1.49
C VAL A 87 13.97 7.12 0.17
N ALA A 88 14.43 7.90 -0.81
CA ALA A 88 14.94 7.37 -2.09
C ALA A 88 16.18 6.49 -1.90
N GLU A 89 17.11 6.89 -1.01
CA GLU A 89 18.30 6.10 -0.69
C GLU A 89 17.93 4.76 -0.02
N LEU A 90 17.04 4.80 0.97
CA LEU A 90 16.53 3.61 1.65
C LEU A 90 15.81 2.67 0.68
N SER A 91 14.95 3.21 -0.19
CA SER A 91 14.24 2.44 -1.22
C SER A 91 15.22 1.74 -2.18
N ARG A 92 16.26 2.44 -2.62
CA ARG A 92 17.31 1.87 -3.49
C ARG A 92 18.07 0.75 -2.78
N ARG A 93 18.45 0.95 -1.52
CA ARG A 93 19.18 -0.04 -0.72
C ARG A 93 18.35 -1.30 -0.47
N GLN A 94 17.05 -1.15 -0.19
CA GLN A 94 16.13 -2.27 0.04
C GLN A 94 15.58 -2.87 -1.27
N LYS A 95 15.91 -2.28 -2.43
CA LYS A 95 15.43 -2.71 -3.75
C LYS A 95 13.90 -2.72 -3.85
N VAL A 96 13.28 -1.67 -3.31
CA VAL A 96 11.83 -1.46 -3.34
C VAL A 96 11.47 -0.23 -4.16
N THR A 97 10.20 -0.12 -4.58
CA THR A 97 9.67 1.04 -5.28
C THR A 97 9.55 2.22 -4.33
N GLY A 98 9.02 1.99 -3.15
CA GLY A 98 8.79 3.05 -2.19
C GLY A 98 8.40 2.55 -0.81
N VAL A 99 7.76 3.45 -0.08
CA VAL A 99 7.27 3.23 1.29
C VAL A 99 5.77 3.46 1.31
N HIS A 100 5.03 2.43 1.68
CA HIS A 100 3.59 2.52 1.95
C HIS A 100 3.38 2.60 3.47
N MET A 101 3.21 3.83 3.95
CA MET A 101 2.96 4.10 5.36
C MET A 101 1.47 3.93 5.65
N PHE A 102 1.15 3.29 6.77
CA PHE A 102 -0.25 3.09 7.16
C PHE A 102 -0.42 3.04 8.67
N CYS A 103 -1.62 3.39 9.12
CA CYS A 103 -2.12 3.04 10.45
C CYS A 103 -3.43 2.26 10.32
N LEU A 104 -3.68 1.38 11.30
CA LEU A 104 -4.93 0.61 11.32
C LEU A 104 -6.13 1.53 11.42
N GLY A 105 -7.18 1.14 10.74
CA GLY A 105 -8.44 1.85 10.71
C GLY A 105 -9.33 1.62 11.92
N ASP A 106 -10.54 2.04 11.78
CA ASP A 106 -11.65 1.87 12.70
C ASP A 106 -12.86 1.25 11.98
N ASP A 107 -14.06 1.50 12.46
CA ASP A 107 -15.30 1.02 11.84
C ASP A 107 -15.55 1.60 10.43
N THR A 108 -14.81 2.63 10.02
CA THR A 108 -15.00 3.31 8.72
C THR A 108 -14.09 2.76 7.62
N CYS A 109 -12.89 2.28 7.97
CA CYS A 109 -11.94 1.76 7.01
C CYS A 109 -11.00 0.74 7.66
N THR A 110 -10.36 -0.08 6.83
CA THR A 110 -9.34 -1.05 7.26
C THR A 110 -8.05 -0.36 7.68
N ALA A 111 -7.62 0.67 6.94
CA ALA A 111 -6.44 1.48 7.26
C ALA A 111 -6.48 2.84 6.56
N TRP A 112 -5.81 3.83 7.18
CA TRP A 112 -5.38 5.07 6.53
C TRP A 112 -3.96 4.92 6.02
N CYS A 113 -3.70 5.45 4.81
CA CYS A 113 -2.46 5.22 4.10
C CYS A 113 -1.87 6.51 3.49
N SER A 114 -0.55 6.51 3.32
CA SER A 114 0.20 7.45 2.49
C SER A 114 1.28 6.69 1.74
N ASN A 115 1.44 6.94 0.45
CA ASN A 115 2.40 6.24 -0.41
C ASN A 115 3.47 7.18 -0.95
N PHE A 116 4.74 6.80 -0.81
CA PHE A 116 5.90 7.62 -1.13
C PHE A 116 6.87 6.82 -2.00
N ALA A 117 7.17 7.34 -3.18
CA ALA A 117 8.13 6.73 -4.12
C ALA A 117 9.09 7.78 -4.74
N PRO A 118 9.83 8.57 -3.91
CA PRO A 118 10.69 9.64 -4.41
C PRO A 118 11.84 9.12 -5.27
N LEU A 119 12.19 7.85 -5.20
CA LEU A 119 13.16 7.21 -6.09
C LEU A 119 12.72 7.28 -7.58
N TYR A 120 11.43 7.45 -7.84
CA TYR A 120 10.82 7.54 -9.16
C TYR A 120 10.15 8.89 -9.41
N ASP A 121 10.62 9.94 -8.74
CA ASP A 121 10.10 11.30 -8.83
C ASP A 121 8.62 11.44 -8.45
N ILE A 122 8.16 10.56 -7.56
CA ILE A 122 6.81 10.58 -6.97
C ILE A 122 6.95 10.88 -5.46
N PRO A 123 6.92 12.16 -5.05
CA PRO A 123 7.03 12.50 -3.63
C PRO A 123 5.95 11.84 -2.79
N GLU A 124 4.70 11.94 -3.23
CA GLU A 124 3.56 11.24 -2.61
C GLU A 124 2.50 10.95 -3.68
N GLU A 125 1.79 9.83 -3.54
CA GLU A 125 0.71 9.42 -4.44
C GLU A 125 -0.61 9.33 -3.69
N CYS A 126 -1.69 9.90 -4.26
CA CYS A 126 -2.99 9.95 -3.58
C CYS A 126 -3.81 8.64 -3.67
N ALA A 127 -3.46 7.74 -4.58
CA ALA A 127 -4.15 6.45 -4.75
C ALA A 127 -3.21 5.44 -5.40
N THR A 128 -2.89 4.33 -4.72
CA THR A 128 -1.93 3.33 -5.18
C THR A 128 -2.50 1.93 -5.02
N GLY A 129 -2.97 1.35 -6.12
CA GLY A 129 -3.59 0.02 -6.12
C GLY A 129 -2.61 -1.08 -5.70
N THR A 130 -1.41 -1.11 -6.29
CA THR A 130 -0.38 -2.13 -6.02
C THR A 130 0.03 -2.16 -4.56
N SER A 131 0.28 -1.00 -3.96
CA SER A 131 0.72 -0.90 -2.57
C SER A 131 -0.39 -1.26 -1.59
N ASN A 132 -1.66 -0.87 -1.86
CA ASN A 132 -2.80 -1.30 -1.05
C ASN A 132 -3.11 -2.79 -1.21
N GLY A 133 -2.85 -3.37 -2.39
CA GLY A 133 -2.87 -4.82 -2.57
C GLY A 133 -1.80 -5.52 -1.73
N ALA A 134 -0.58 -5.01 -1.70
CA ALA A 134 0.50 -5.52 -0.87
C ALA A 134 0.19 -5.37 0.63
N LEU A 135 -0.41 -4.23 1.03
CA LEU A 135 -0.86 -4.00 2.40
C LEU A 135 -1.94 -5.02 2.81
N THR A 136 -2.87 -5.35 1.92
CA THR A 136 -3.88 -6.40 2.19
C THR A 136 -3.22 -7.72 2.55
N TYR A 137 -2.20 -8.14 1.79
CA TYR A 137 -1.48 -9.37 2.06
C TYR A 137 -0.64 -9.28 3.35
N TYR A 138 -0.02 -8.13 3.63
CA TYR A 138 0.66 -7.88 4.90
C TYR A 138 -0.30 -8.05 6.09
N LEU A 139 -1.48 -7.41 6.05
CA LEU A 139 -2.48 -7.47 7.11
C LEU A 139 -3.03 -8.90 7.29
N TYR A 140 -3.24 -9.62 6.18
CA TYR A 140 -3.63 -11.03 6.23
C TYR A 140 -2.60 -11.89 6.95
N ARG A 141 -1.31 -11.71 6.63
CA ARG A 141 -0.22 -12.44 7.31
C ARG A 141 -0.12 -12.12 8.80
N CYS A 142 -0.49 -10.91 9.19
CA CYS A 142 -0.57 -10.48 10.60
C CYS A 142 -1.89 -10.92 11.29
N GLY A 143 -2.81 -11.58 10.59
CA GLY A 143 -4.10 -12.01 11.15
C GLY A 143 -5.12 -10.89 11.36
N LEU A 144 -4.88 -9.72 10.76
CA LEU A 144 -5.71 -8.52 10.95
C LEU A 144 -6.84 -8.39 9.93
N VAL A 145 -6.76 -9.07 8.80
CA VAL A 145 -7.85 -9.19 7.82
C VAL A 145 -8.10 -10.64 7.47
N GLN A 146 -9.33 -10.93 7.06
CA GLN A 146 -9.77 -12.29 6.72
C GLN A 146 -9.91 -12.45 5.21
N PRO A 147 -9.69 -13.67 4.65
CA PRO A 147 -10.00 -13.96 3.26
C PRO A 147 -11.48 -13.71 2.95
N ASP A 148 -11.77 -13.45 1.68
CA ASP A 148 -13.11 -13.25 1.11
C ASP A 148 -13.89 -12.07 1.72
N ARG A 149 -13.20 -11.18 2.45
CA ARG A 149 -13.75 -9.92 2.95
C ARG A 149 -13.22 -8.74 2.15
N GLU A 150 -14.07 -7.74 1.99
CA GLU A 150 -13.66 -6.48 1.40
C GLU A 150 -12.95 -5.63 2.44
N ASN A 151 -11.80 -5.08 2.05
CA ASN A 151 -11.05 -4.11 2.82
C ASN A 151 -11.17 -2.75 2.14
N VAL A 152 -11.23 -1.70 2.94
CA VAL A 152 -11.29 -0.30 2.48
C VAL A 152 -10.08 0.45 3.00
N PHE A 153 -9.33 1.07 2.11
CA PHE A 153 -8.18 1.90 2.43
C PHE A 153 -8.46 3.35 2.04
N LEU A 154 -8.15 4.27 2.95
CA LEU A 154 -8.26 5.70 2.70
C LEU A 154 -6.85 6.28 2.54
N GLN A 155 -6.56 6.88 1.39
CA GLN A 155 -5.23 7.39 1.03
C GLN A 155 -5.32 8.82 0.47
N GLY A 156 -4.24 9.59 0.56
CA GLY A 156 -4.15 10.91 -0.06
C GLY A 156 -4.64 12.07 0.82
N GLU A 157 -4.87 11.84 2.10
CA GLU A 157 -5.32 12.89 3.03
C GLU A 157 -4.27 14.00 3.18
N HIS A 158 -2.99 13.65 3.30
CA HIS A 158 -1.85 14.58 3.28
C HIS A 158 -1.88 15.54 2.08
N MET A 159 -2.24 15.00 0.92
CA MET A 159 -2.30 15.75 -0.35
C MET A 159 -3.59 16.55 -0.51
N ARG A 160 -4.53 16.47 0.45
CA ARG A 160 -5.90 16.99 0.33
C ARG A 160 -6.64 16.44 -0.92
N ARG A 161 -6.32 15.21 -1.27
CA ARG A 161 -6.90 14.44 -2.38
C ARG A 161 -7.29 13.05 -1.89
N PRO A 162 -8.26 12.97 -0.96
CA PRO A 162 -8.66 11.70 -0.38
C PRO A 162 -9.19 10.75 -1.45
N SER A 163 -8.72 9.53 -1.39
CA SER A 163 -9.10 8.43 -2.30
C SER A 163 -9.46 7.19 -1.51
N GLU A 164 -10.45 6.46 -1.99
CA GLU A 164 -10.86 5.16 -1.47
C GLU A 164 -10.37 4.06 -2.39
N ILE A 165 -9.59 3.15 -1.86
CA ILE A 165 -9.14 1.95 -2.55
C ILE A 165 -9.73 0.74 -1.85
N ARG A 166 -10.31 -0.18 -2.60
CA ARG A 166 -10.85 -1.44 -2.11
C ARG A 166 -9.94 -2.59 -2.45
N SER A 167 -9.93 -3.60 -1.61
CA SER A 167 -9.24 -4.84 -1.92
C SER A 167 -10.02 -6.05 -1.42
N ARG A 168 -9.76 -7.19 -2.06
CA ARG A 168 -10.22 -8.51 -1.60
C ARG A 168 -9.05 -9.47 -1.74
N LEU A 169 -8.87 -10.31 -0.72
CA LEU A 169 -7.89 -11.39 -0.75
C LEU A 169 -8.66 -12.71 -0.71
N THR A 170 -8.28 -13.63 -1.58
CA THR A 170 -8.79 -15.01 -1.59
C THR A 170 -7.64 -15.98 -1.33
N VAL A 171 -7.92 -17.12 -0.74
CA VAL A 171 -6.94 -18.18 -0.53
C VAL A 171 -7.48 -19.49 -1.07
N GLN A 172 -6.80 -20.06 -2.05
CA GLN A 172 -7.15 -21.35 -2.64
C GLN A 172 -5.93 -22.26 -2.66
N ASN A 173 -6.10 -23.47 -2.12
CA ASN A 173 -5.01 -24.46 -2.03
C ASN A 173 -3.70 -23.89 -1.42
N GLY A 174 -3.82 -23.01 -0.42
CA GLY A 174 -2.68 -22.37 0.22
C GLY A 174 -2.09 -21.18 -0.55
N ASN A 175 -2.58 -20.86 -1.74
CA ASN A 175 -2.13 -19.72 -2.53
C ASN A 175 -3.06 -18.53 -2.33
N ALA A 176 -2.50 -17.39 -1.98
CA ALA A 176 -3.23 -16.14 -1.88
C ALA A 176 -3.29 -15.43 -3.25
N ALA A 177 -4.44 -14.85 -3.55
CA ALA A 177 -4.64 -13.93 -4.66
C ALA A 177 -5.27 -12.63 -4.14
N VAL A 178 -4.86 -11.50 -4.70
CA VAL A 178 -5.35 -10.19 -4.29
C VAL A 178 -5.92 -9.47 -5.50
N ARG A 179 -7.09 -8.86 -5.31
CA ARG A 179 -7.69 -7.91 -6.24
C ARG A 179 -7.77 -6.55 -5.58
N VAL A 180 -7.59 -5.51 -6.37
CA VAL A 180 -7.82 -4.14 -5.93
C VAL A 180 -8.87 -3.48 -6.79
N GLY A 181 -9.66 -2.59 -6.20
CA GLY A 181 -10.74 -1.91 -6.89
C GLY A 181 -10.85 -0.45 -6.44
N GLY A 182 -11.49 0.33 -7.28
CA GLY A 182 -11.79 1.73 -7.02
C GLY A 182 -12.88 2.24 -7.95
N ARG A 183 -13.49 3.37 -7.60
CA ARG A 183 -14.41 4.05 -8.50
C ARG A 183 -13.60 4.76 -9.57
N ALA A 184 -13.87 4.45 -10.84
CA ALA A 184 -13.24 5.09 -11.98
C ALA A 184 -14.28 5.88 -12.76
N CYS A 185 -13.99 7.16 -13.03
CA CYS A 185 -14.77 7.98 -13.93
C CYS A 185 -14.05 8.06 -15.28
N LEU A 186 -14.74 7.68 -16.36
CA LEU A 186 -14.23 7.87 -17.71
C LEU A 186 -14.49 9.34 -18.11
N LEU A 187 -13.41 10.12 -18.22
CA LEU A 187 -13.47 11.43 -18.82
C LEU A 187 -13.33 11.24 -20.33
N TYR A 188 -14.40 11.45 -21.09
CA TYR A 188 -14.32 11.58 -22.53
C TYR A 188 -13.87 13.01 -22.84
N THR A 189 -12.68 13.16 -23.38
CA THR A 189 -12.20 14.42 -23.98
C THR A 189 -12.36 14.36 -25.50
#